data_62e8c1cb50510826e19e4f98ce1a7070
#
_entry.id   62e8c1cb50510826e19e4f98ce1a7070
#
_cell.length_a   1.000
_cell.length_b   1.000
_cell.length_c   1.000
_cell.angle_alpha   90.00
_cell.angle_beta   90.00
_cell.angle_gamma   90.00
#
_symmetry.space_group_name_H-M   'P 1'
#
loop_
_entity.id
_entity.type
_entity.pdbx_description
1 polymer ?
#
loop_
_entity_poly.entity_id
_entity_poly.type
_entity_poly.pdbx_seq_one_letter_code
_entity_poly.pdbx_strand_id
1 'polypeptide(L)'
;EMMEQCAQMGIAPTRLYAATGTGGTLAGLVAGHKALGVGPEITGVAVSRKDEGYEGRCAELANASLAWLGSDTRVTAADFNVERGYFEPGYEQPNEAANEAIRLLARTEGLLTDPVYTGKALAGLIDHVRTGRIAPGETVIFWHTGGATALFAEQAILGDLAKK
;
A
#
# COMPACT_ATOMS: atom_id res chain seq x y z
N GLU A 1 -16.62 5.65 -2.99
CA GLU A 1 -16.95 4.64 -1.97
C GLU A 1 -16.11 4.84 -0.70
N MET A 2 -14.76 4.68 -0.72
CA MET A 2 -13.91 4.82 0.48
C MET A 2 -14.19 6.13 1.24
N MET A 3 -14.22 7.27 0.55
CA MET A 3 -14.48 8.58 1.18
C MET A 3 -15.88 8.69 1.76
N GLU A 4 -16.87 8.07 1.12
CA GLU A 4 -18.25 8.00 1.63
C GLU A 4 -18.32 7.15 2.89
N GLN A 5 -17.64 6.02 2.93
CA GLN A 5 -17.52 5.17 4.11
C GLN A 5 -16.83 5.92 5.26
N CYS A 6 -15.73 6.63 4.99
CA CYS A 6 -15.04 7.46 5.98
C CYS A 6 -15.99 8.53 6.55
N ALA A 7 -16.76 9.20 5.70
CA ALA A 7 -17.72 10.20 6.14
C ALA A 7 -18.84 9.59 7.02
N GLN A 8 -19.36 8.40 6.64
CA GLN A 8 -20.35 7.67 7.44
C GLN A 8 -19.80 7.24 8.82
N MET A 9 -18.52 6.90 8.88
CA MET A 9 -17.82 6.54 10.11
C MET A 9 -17.39 7.75 10.95
N GLY A 10 -17.53 8.97 10.43
CA GLY A 10 -17.06 10.19 11.09
C GLY A 10 -15.54 10.29 11.20
N ILE A 11 -14.78 9.65 10.28
CA ILE A 11 -13.33 9.68 10.26
C ILE A 11 -12.81 10.49 9.05
N ALA A 12 -11.68 11.17 9.25
CA ALA A 12 -10.99 11.95 8.22
C ALA A 12 -9.56 11.42 8.05
N PRO A 13 -9.33 10.45 7.14
CA PRO A 13 -8.00 9.91 6.94
C PRO A 13 -7.09 10.96 6.30
N THR A 14 -5.86 11.06 6.82
CA THR A 14 -4.83 11.95 6.29
C THR A 14 -3.89 11.23 5.31
N ARG A 15 -3.73 9.92 5.46
CA ARG A 15 -2.81 9.10 4.67
C ARG A 15 -3.44 7.77 4.25
N LEU A 16 -3.01 7.28 3.08
CA LEU A 16 -3.33 5.94 2.58
C LEU A 16 -2.04 5.25 2.12
N TYR A 17 -1.82 4.04 2.61
CA TYR A 17 -0.69 3.18 2.20
C TYR A 17 -1.18 1.99 1.39
N ALA A 18 -0.53 1.73 0.26
CA ALA A 18 -0.82 0.60 -0.61
C ALA A 18 0.45 -0.06 -1.12
N ALA A 19 0.44 -1.37 -1.30
CA ALA A 19 1.50 -2.06 -2.02
C ALA A 19 1.51 -1.68 -3.50
N THR A 20 2.70 -1.49 -4.07
CA THR A 20 2.80 -1.21 -5.49
C THR A 20 3.87 -2.07 -6.19
N GLY A 21 3.40 -2.89 -7.14
CA GLY A 21 4.21 -3.71 -8.04
C GLY A 21 4.30 -3.04 -9.41
N THR A 22 3.45 -3.43 -10.36
CA THR A 22 3.40 -2.84 -11.71
C THR A 22 2.81 -1.44 -11.76
N GLY A 23 2.14 -1.01 -10.70
CA GLY A 23 1.61 0.34 -10.58
C GLY A 23 0.10 0.50 -10.80
N GLY A 24 -0.60 -0.55 -11.24
CA GLY A 24 -2.02 -0.45 -11.58
C GLY A 24 -2.92 0.03 -10.44
N THR A 25 -2.78 -0.57 -9.25
CA THR A 25 -3.54 -0.15 -8.05
C THR A 25 -3.19 1.29 -7.65
N LEU A 26 -1.90 1.62 -7.62
CA LEU A 26 -1.46 2.97 -7.27
C LEU A 26 -1.95 4.01 -8.26
N ALA A 27 -1.88 3.71 -9.56
CA ALA A 27 -2.39 4.58 -10.63
C ALA A 27 -3.90 4.85 -10.47
N GLY A 28 -4.69 3.81 -10.17
CA GLY A 28 -6.11 3.95 -9.93
C GLY A 28 -6.45 4.80 -8.69
N LEU A 29 -5.72 4.58 -7.59
CA LEU A 29 -5.91 5.36 -6.35
C LEU A 29 -5.58 6.84 -6.58
N VAL A 30 -4.43 7.15 -7.21
CA VAL A 30 -4.02 8.53 -7.50
C VAL A 30 -4.97 9.19 -8.49
N ALA A 31 -5.40 8.48 -9.55
CA ALA A 31 -6.38 8.98 -10.50
C ALA A 31 -7.71 9.36 -9.80
N GLY A 32 -8.23 8.47 -8.96
CA GLY A 32 -9.45 8.71 -8.20
C GLY A 32 -9.31 9.87 -7.22
N HIS A 33 -8.22 9.95 -6.48
CA HIS A 33 -7.91 11.06 -5.57
C HIS A 33 -7.89 12.40 -6.31
N LYS A 34 -7.17 12.46 -7.43
CA LYS A 34 -7.05 13.69 -8.23
C LYS A 34 -8.38 14.12 -8.84
N ALA A 35 -9.18 13.16 -9.34
CA ALA A 35 -10.49 13.45 -9.93
C ALA A 35 -11.51 13.92 -8.89
N LEU A 36 -11.44 13.40 -7.67
CA LEU A 36 -12.33 13.83 -6.57
C LEU A 36 -11.89 15.14 -5.94
N GLY A 37 -10.62 15.50 -6.02
CA GLY A 37 -10.05 16.70 -5.40
C GLY A 37 -10.03 16.66 -3.86
N VAL A 38 -10.34 15.51 -3.27
CA VAL A 38 -10.39 15.28 -1.81
C VAL A 38 -9.90 13.87 -1.47
N GLY A 39 -9.37 13.70 -0.28
CA GLY A 39 -8.96 12.39 0.25
C GLY A 39 -7.57 12.42 0.90
N PRO A 40 -7.09 11.28 1.40
CA PRO A 40 -5.80 11.18 2.05
C PRO A 40 -4.63 11.27 1.05
N GLU A 41 -3.46 11.67 1.51
CA GLU A 41 -2.21 11.53 0.78
C GLU A 41 -1.94 10.05 0.50
N ILE A 42 -1.64 9.69 -0.76
CA ILE A 42 -1.45 8.29 -1.16
C ILE A 42 0.04 7.97 -1.24
N THR A 43 0.46 6.96 -0.50
CA THR A 43 1.82 6.42 -0.53
C THR A 43 1.81 4.99 -1.08
N GLY A 44 2.48 4.79 -2.21
CA GLY A 44 2.76 3.47 -2.76
C GLY A 44 4.04 2.90 -2.17
N VAL A 45 3.98 1.76 -1.49
CA VAL A 45 5.18 1.07 -1.01
C VAL A 45 5.63 0.06 -2.05
N ALA A 46 6.81 0.27 -2.63
CA ALA A 46 7.35 -0.58 -3.67
C ALA A 46 7.69 -1.98 -3.14
N VAL A 47 7.21 -3.02 -3.82
CA VAL A 47 7.48 -4.42 -3.48
C VAL A 47 8.62 -5.04 -4.31
N SER A 48 9.19 -4.25 -5.22
CA SER A 48 10.34 -4.58 -6.05
C SER A 48 11.06 -3.30 -6.44
N ARG A 49 12.30 -3.44 -6.95
CA ARG A 49 13.05 -2.29 -7.47
C ARG A 49 12.25 -1.54 -8.53
N LYS A 50 12.24 -0.22 -8.46
CA LYS A 50 11.63 0.70 -9.43
C LYS A 50 12.72 1.53 -10.09
N ASP A 51 12.66 1.60 -11.42
CA ASP A 51 13.51 2.51 -12.21
C ASP A 51 12.99 3.97 -12.16
N GLU A 52 13.76 4.88 -12.74
CA GLU A 52 13.44 6.32 -12.75
C GLU A 52 12.16 6.68 -13.55
N GLY A 53 11.72 5.80 -14.46
CA GLY A 53 10.51 6.01 -15.27
C GLY A 53 9.22 5.48 -14.63
N TYR A 54 9.29 4.90 -13.43
CA TYR A 54 8.16 4.20 -12.83
C TYR A 54 6.94 5.09 -12.59
N GLU A 55 7.12 6.27 -11.99
CA GLU A 55 6.03 7.22 -11.73
C GLU A 55 5.42 7.75 -13.04
N GLY A 56 6.24 7.93 -14.07
CA GLY A 56 5.77 8.30 -15.41
C GLY A 56 4.81 7.26 -15.99
N ARG A 57 5.17 5.99 -15.93
CA ARG A 57 4.29 4.90 -16.37
C ARG A 57 3.01 4.78 -15.53
N CYS A 58 3.10 5.03 -14.23
CA CYS A 58 1.90 5.10 -13.38
C CYS A 58 0.99 6.25 -13.80
N ALA A 59 1.57 7.41 -14.16
CA ALA A 59 0.80 8.56 -14.65
C ALA A 59 0.13 8.26 -16.00
N GLU A 60 0.79 7.55 -16.91
CA GLU A 60 0.18 7.10 -18.18
C GLU A 60 -1.03 6.19 -17.92
N LEU A 61 -0.90 5.21 -17.02
CA LEU A 61 -2.01 4.32 -16.64
C LEU A 61 -3.17 5.09 -16.00
N ALA A 62 -2.86 6.03 -15.09
CA ALA A 62 -3.86 6.87 -14.44
C ALA A 62 -4.62 7.73 -15.47
N ASN A 63 -3.90 8.38 -16.38
CA ASN A 63 -4.50 9.21 -17.44
C ASN A 63 -5.33 8.39 -18.43
N ALA A 64 -4.89 7.17 -18.79
CA ALA A 64 -5.67 6.28 -19.63
C ALA A 64 -6.99 5.87 -18.95
N SER A 65 -6.95 5.58 -17.64
CA SER A 65 -8.15 5.28 -16.84
C SER A 65 -9.11 6.47 -16.75
N LEU A 66 -8.59 7.66 -16.49
CA LEU A 66 -9.37 8.90 -16.45
C LEU A 66 -10.03 9.21 -17.78
N ALA A 67 -9.31 9.08 -18.88
CA ALA A 67 -9.84 9.29 -20.24
C ALA A 67 -10.96 8.28 -20.55
N TRP A 68 -10.79 7.00 -20.17
CA TRP A 68 -11.82 5.98 -20.34
C TRP A 68 -13.11 6.30 -19.56
N LEU A 69 -12.97 6.94 -18.40
CA LEU A 69 -14.09 7.43 -17.56
C LEU A 69 -14.67 8.77 -18.04
N GLY A 70 -14.14 9.36 -19.11
CA GLY A 70 -14.58 10.66 -19.62
C GLY A 70 -14.16 11.87 -18.77
N SER A 71 -13.11 11.72 -17.96
CA SER A 71 -12.61 12.79 -17.10
C SER A 71 -11.50 13.60 -17.81
N ASP A 72 -11.57 14.93 -17.71
CA ASP A 72 -10.53 15.85 -18.19
C ASP A 72 -9.37 16.02 -17.19
N THR A 73 -9.47 15.42 -16.01
CA THR A 73 -8.41 15.44 -14.99
C THR A 73 -7.10 14.87 -15.56
N ARG A 74 -5.97 15.47 -15.17
CA ARG A 74 -4.65 15.00 -15.57
C ARG A 74 -3.77 14.76 -14.35
N VAL A 75 -2.99 13.70 -14.47
CA VAL A 75 -2.03 13.20 -13.47
C VAL A 75 -0.63 13.22 -14.09
N THR A 76 0.37 13.59 -13.32
CA THR A 76 1.78 13.62 -13.71
C THR A 76 2.60 12.70 -12.80
N ALA A 77 3.85 12.43 -13.14
CA ALA A 77 4.76 11.65 -12.29
C ALA A 77 4.92 12.27 -10.88
N ALA A 78 4.82 13.59 -10.76
CA ALA A 78 4.95 14.31 -9.48
C ALA A 78 3.76 14.08 -8.51
N ASP A 79 2.65 13.54 -9.01
CA ASP A 79 1.48 13.20 -8.18
C ASP A 79 1.66 11.84 -7.45
N PHE A 80 2.75 11.11 -7.71
CA PHE A 80 3.01 9.80 -7.12
C PHE A 80 4.07 9.89 -6.03
N ASN A 81 3.71 9.46 -4.83
CA ASN A 81 4.63 9.26 -3.73
C ASN A 81 4.94 7.74 -3.61
N VAL A 82 6.21 7.36 -3.84
CA VAL A 82 6.64 5.95 -3.87
C VAL A 82 7.80 5.72 -2.91
N GLU A 83 7.53 4.97 -1.84
CA GLU A 83 8.52 4.50 -0.88
C GLU A 83 9.23 3.25 -1.42
N ARG A 84 10.58 3.30 -1.48
CA ARG A 84 11.42 2.26 -2.10
C ARG A 84 12.26 1.45 -1.11
N GLY A 85 12.13 1.70 0.19
CA GLY A 85 13.02 1.13 1.22
C GLY A 85 12.63 -0.25 1.75
N TYR A 86 11.52 -0.86 1.29
CA TYR A 86 10.92 -2.02 1.99
C TYR A 86 10.89 -3.30 1.17
N PHE A 87 11.44 -3.32 -0.04
CA PHE A 87 11.36 -4.49 -0.93
C PHE A 87 12.55 -5.46 -0.84
N GLU A 88 13.70 -5.00 -0.29
CA GLU A 88 14.89 -5.84 -0.24
C GLU A 88 14.67 -7.16 0.55
N PRO A 89 15.31 -8.27 0.18
CA PRO A 89 16.35 -8.38 -0.85
C PRO A 89 15.82 -8.45 -2.28
N GLY A 90 14.50 -8.55 -2.52
CA GLY A 90 13.94 -8.58 -3.87
C GLY A 90 12.45 -8.90 -3.92
N TYR A 91 11.93 -8.95 -5.15
CA TYR A 91 10.55 -9.37 -5.41
C TYR A 91 10.36 -10.85 -5.02
N GLU A 92 9.20 -11.17 -4.45
CA GLU A 92 8.86 -12.52 -3.93
C GLU A 92 9.80 -13.05 -2.84
N GLN A 93 10.76 -12.25 -2.38
CA GLN A 93 11.63 -12.68 -1.30
C GLN A 93 11.13 -12.10 0.03
N PRO A 94 10.95 -12.94 1.06
CA PRO A 94 10.58 -12.47 2.39
C PRO A 94 11.70 -11.62 3.00
N ASN A 95 11.30 -10.66 3.82
CA ASN A 95 12.23 -9.89 4.66
C ASN A 95 11.69 -9.78 6.08
N GLU A 96 12.59 -9.51 7.02
CA GLU A 96 12.24 -9.54 8.43
C GLU A 96 11.21 -8.47 8.81
N ALA A 97 11.29 -7.28 8.22
CA ALA A 97 10.33 -6.21 8.49
C ALA A 97 8.90 -6.59 8.05
N ALA A 98 8.76 -7.20 6.85
CA ALA A 98 7.47 -7.72 6.39
C ALA A 98 6.98 -8.88 7.27
N ASN A 99 7.87 -9.79 7.67
CA ASN A 99 7.53 -10.91 8.54
C ASN A 99 7.06 -10.44 9.93
N GLU A 100 7.72 -9.43 10.50
CA GLU A 100 7.28 -8.79 11.74
C GLU A 100 5.89 -8.15 11.58
N ALA A 101 5.69 -7.39 10.50
CA ALA A 101 4.42 -6.73 10.21
C ALA A 101 3.25 -7.74 10.06
N ILE A 102 3.47 -8.84 9.34
CA ILE A 102 2.50 -9.93 9.17
C ILE A 102 2.11 -10.51 10.55
N ARG A 103 3.12 -10.85 11.37
CA ARG A 103 2.88 -11.42 12.70
C ARG A 103 2.22 -10.43 13.65
N LEU A 104 2.57 -9.16 13.57
CA LEU A 104 1.97 -8.11 14.39
C LEU A 104 0.48 -7.98 14.07
N LEU A 105 0.13 -7.76 12.80
CA LEU A 105 -1.26 -7.59 12.38
C LEU A 105 -2.12 -8.82 12.70
N ALA A 106 -1.57 -10.02 12.46
CA ALA A 106 -2.27 -11.26 12.78
C ALA A 106 -2.58 -11.40 14.28
N ARG A 107 -1.65 -10.99 15.16
CA ARG A 107 -1.84 -11.12 16.62
C ARG A 107 -2.73 -10.04 17.21
N THR A 108 -2.71 -8.83 16.67
CA THR A 108 -3.45 -7.70 17.25
C THR A 108 -4.85 -7.57 16.67
N GLU A 109 -5.01 -7.84 15.37
CA GLU A 109 -6.26 -7.58 14.64
C GLU A 109 -6.90 -8.84 14.05
N GLY A 110 -6.20 -10.00 14.07
CA GLY A 110 -6.69 -11.22 13.42
C GLY A 110 -6.71 -11.14 11.88
N LEU A 111 -6.02 -10.17 11.29
CA LEU A 111 -5.94 -9.96 9.85
C LEU A 111 -4.65 -10.55 9.29
N LEU A 112 -4.74 -11.18 8.11
CA LEU A 112 -3.61 -11.83 7.45
C LEU A 112 -3.20 -11.04 6.20
N THR A 113 -1.93 -10.75 6.08
CA THR A 113 -1.28 -10.16 4.89
C THR A 113 -0.34 -11.17 4.25
N ASP A 114 0.12 -10.91 3.03
CA ASP A 114 1.04 -11.76 2.29
C ASP A 114 2.50 -11.25 2.38
N PRO A 115 3.50 -12.11 2.16
CA PRO A 115 4.91 -11.71 2.27
C PRO A 115 5.43 -10.92 1.06
N VAL A 116 4.71 -10.94 -0.08
CA VAL A 116 5.17 -10.35 -1.34
C VAL A 116 4.74 -8.89 -1.48
N TYR A 117 3.49 -8.60 -1.16
CA TYR A 117 2.85 -7.29 -1.37
C TYR A 117 2.47 -6.61 -0.06
N THR A 118 1.40 -7.09 0.56
CA THR A 118 0.74 -6.37 1.66
C THR A 118 1.57 -6.36 2.94
N GLY A 119 2.35 -7.40 3.21
CA GLY A 119 3.28 -7.41 4.35
C GLY A 119 4.39 -6.37 4.23
N LYS A 120 4.96 -6.20 3.02
CA LYS A 120 5.99 -5.16 2.78
C LYS A 120 5.40 -3.75 2.87
N ALA A 121 4.19 -3.56 2.35
CA ALA A 121 3.52 -2.27 2.46
C ALA A 121 3.17 -1.92 3.90
N LEU A 122 2.72 -2.90 4.68
CA LEU A 122 2.45 -2.72 6.10
C LEU A 122 3.72 -2.44 6.91
N ALA A 123 4.85 -3.07 6.56
CA ALA A 123 6.14 -2.77 7.18
C ALA A 123 6.53 -1.30 6.98
N GLY A 124 6.33 -0.75 5.78
CA GLY A 124 6.55 0.66 5.50
C GLY A 124 5.66 1.58 6.32
N LEU A 125 4.38 1.25 6.46
CA LEU A 125 3.46 2.00 7.31
C LEU A 125 3.91 1.98 8.77
N ILE A 126 4.24 0.79 9.32
CA ILE A 126 4.68 0.63 10.70
C ILE A 126 5.96 1.43 10.97
N ASP A 127 6.93 1.39 10.05
CA ASP A 127 8.17 2.16 10.16
C ASP A 127 7.88 3.67 10.19
N HIS A 128 6.99 4.17 9.34
CA HIS A 128 6.60 5.57 9.33
C HIS A 128 5.91 6.03 10.62
N VAL A 129 5.15 5.14 11.26
CA VAL A 129 4.59 5.40 12.61
C VAL A 129 5.71 5.44 13.65
N ARG A 130 6.60 4.44 13.66
CA ARG A 130 7.68 4.31 14.65
C ARG A 130 8.72 5.44 14.56
N THR A 131 8.96 5.93 13.35
CA THR A 131 9.92 7.03 13.10
C THR A 131 9.29 8.41 13.20
N GLY A 132 7.99 8.51 13.50
CA GLY A 132 7.28 9.78 13.66
C GLY A 132 6.97 10.50 12.34
N ARG A 133 7.13 9.84 11.19
CA ARG A 133 6.67 10.38 9.88
C ARG A 133 5.13 10.42 9.80
N ILE A 134 4.46 9.60 10.60
CA ILE A 134 3.03 9.67 10.87
C ILE A 134 2.89 10.13 12.31
N ALA A 135 2.26 11.28 12.52
CA ALA A 135 2.11 11.87 13.84
C ALA A 135 1.02 11.16 14.67
N PRO A 136 1.14 11.16 16.00
CA PRO A 136 0.06 10.69 16.87
C PRO A 136 -1.26 11.43 16.58
N GLY A 137 -2.36 10.68 16.46
CA GLY A 137 -3.69 11.21 16.16
C GLY A 137 -4.02 11.30 14.67
N GLU A 138 -3.09 11.03 13.76
CA GLU A 138 -3.42 10.87 12.36
C GLU A 138 -4.23 9.57 12.13
N THR A 139 -5.25 9.66 11.26
CA THR A 139 -5.99 8.50 10.78
C THR A 139 -5.39 8.02 9.46
N VAL A 140 -4.95 6.77 9.43
CA VAL A 140 -4.30 6.18 8.27
C VAL A 140 -5.12 5.02 7.72
N ILE A 141 -5.26 4.96 6.41
CA ILE A 141 -5.84 3.81 5.72
C ILE A 141 -4.71 2.91 5.22
N PHE A 142 -4.76 1.64 5.59
CA PHE A 142 -3.99 0.59 4.95
C PHE A 142 -4.85 -0.09 3.89
N TRP A 143 -4.46 0.06 2.61
CA TRP A 143 -5.20 -0.50 1.48
C TRP A 143 -4.82 -1.98 1.29
N HIS A 144 -5.58 -2.86 1.93
CA HIS A 144 -5.33 -4.30 1.90
C HIS A 144 -5.89 -4.93 0.62
N THR A 145 -4.99 -5.25 -0.32
CA THR A 145 -5.35 -5.78 -1.65
C THR A 145 -5.47 -7.31 -1.71
N GLY A 146 -5.44 -7.99 -0.58
CA GLY A 146 -5.54 -9.44 -0.52
C GLY A 146 -4.19 -10.15 -0.41
N GLY A 147 -4.05 -11.32 -1.03
CA GLY A 147 -2.81 -12.10 -1.06
C GLY A 147 -2.61 -13.06 0.12
N ALA A 148 -3.47 -13.03 1.14
CA ALA A 148 -3.32 -13.84 2.36
C ALA A 148 -3.13 -15.35 2.11
N THR A 149 -3.65 -15.89 1.02
CA THR A 149 -3.49 -17.31 0.65
C THR A 149 -2.03 -17.69 0.40
N ALA A 150 -1.19 -16.77 -0.09
CA ALA A 150 0.24 -17.00 -0.30
C ALA A 150 0.99 -17.27 1.02
N LEU A 151 0.49 -16.74 2.13
CA LEU A 151 1.08 -16.94 3.45
C LEU A 151 1.15 -18.42 3.86
N PHE A 152 0.15 -19.21 3.48
CA PHE A 152 0.08 -20.63 3.84
C PHE A 152 1.13 -21.50 3.13
N ALA A 153 1.76 -21.00 2.08
CA ALA A 153 2.89 -21.64 1.43
C ALA A 153 4.25 -21.30 2.09
N GLU A 154 4.27 -20.31 2.99
CA GLU A 154 5.48 -19.74 3.57
C GLU A 154 5.73 -20.20 5.02
N GLN A 155 6.15 -21.46 5.18
CA GLN A 155 6.45 -22.04 6.51
C GLN A 155 7.48 -21.24 7.30
N ALA A 156 8.44 -20.59 6.64
CA ALA A 156 9.45 -19.75 7.28
C ALA A 156 8.85 -18.54 8.02
N ILE A 157 7.69 -18.05 7.58
CA ILE A 157 7.00 -16.90 8.19
C ILE A 157 6.10 -17.36 9.33
N LEU A 158 5.30 -18.38 9.08
CA LEU A 158 4.34 -18.91 10.05
C LEU A 158 5.01 -19.72 11.16
N GLY A 159 6.23 -20.19 10.94
CA GLY A 159 6.86 -21.16 11.79
C GLY A 159 6.21 -22.55 11.67
N ASP A 160 6.64 -23.47 12.50
CA ASP A 160 6.00 -24.78 12.60
C ASP A 160 4.72 -24.65 13.43
N LEU A 161 3.59 -24.46 12.75
CA LEU A 161 2.27 -24.36 13.40
C LEU A 161 1.88 -25.63 14.17
N ALA A 162 2.59 -26.75 13.96
CA ALA A 162 2.38 -28.00 14.70
C ALA A 162 3.12 -28.02 16.05
N LYS A 163 4.09 -27.12 16.23
CA LYS A 163 4.78 -26.95 17.52
C LYS A 163 4.05 -25.89 18.35
N LYS A 164 3.27 -26.35 19.31
CA LYS A 164 2.72 -25.51 20.38
C LYS A 164 3.80 -25.16 21.40
#